data_ac32141f2165e26dd16d4d393c5936e5
#
_entry.id   ac32141f2165e26dd16d4d393c5936e5
#
_cell.length_a   1.000
_cell.length_b   1.000
_cell.length_c   1.000
_cell.angle_alpha   90.00
_cell.angle_beta   90.00
_cell.angle_gamma   90.00
#
_symmetry.space_group_name_H-M   'P 1'
#
loop_
_entity.id
_entity.type
_entity.pdbx_description
1 polymer ?
#
loop_
_entity_poly.entity_id
_entity_poly.type
_entity_poly.pdbx_seq_one_letter_code
_entity_poly.pdbx_strand_id
1 'polypeptide(L)'
;MRKILLIEDDDELSENLSEILQLSGYQVIRASNGKEGVEKALKERPDLILCDVVMPNLDGYSVLHILSRHPETFSTPFIFLTGRLDEADVRKGMGMGADDYLLKPFDEKDLLNTIEVRLRKSDFLKGRTASDQTPFVDFLENINQAENIDLITSRDVHHFKKRHILYNEGETPMFVYFVVEGKLKKFLINEDGKELITNMYTSGDIFGYKAIFDDVPYVESVEVLEDADLILIPKADFIRLINTDRQIARRFIKLLAHNVIEKEEQLLNLAYSSLRKKVAKGIIDIIDKFQDEKNGKPAVHLSREDLSNMIGSAPESTIRTLKEFRMENLIDIAEDGSIRVLNEKKLRHLQY
;
A
#
# COMPACT_ATOMS: atom_id res chain seq x y z
N MET A 1 -15.34 14.71 -5.90
CA MET A 1 -16.35 14.08 -5.03
C MET A 1 -16.51 12.67 -5.51
N ARG A 2 -16.34 11.65 -4.66
CA ARG A 2 -16.37 10.23 -5.08
C ARG A 2 -17.79 9.75 -5.23
N LYS A 3 -18.02 8.90 -6.24
CA LYS A 3 -19.33 8.34 -6.56
C LYS A 3 -19.47 6.94 -5.95
N ILE A 4 -20.50 6.72 -5.16
CA ILE A 4 -20.88 5.41 -4.63
C ILE A 4 -22.20 4.99 -5.26
N LEU A 5 -22.24 3.79 -5.84
CA LEU A 5 -23.48 3.17 -6.29
C LEU A 5 -24.03 2.30 -5.17
N LEU A 6 -25.23 2.61 -4.71
CA LEU A 6 -25.98 1.85 -3.72
C LEU A 6 -27.10 1.07 -4.42
N ILE A 7 -27.06 -0.25 -4.34
CA ILE A 7 -28.06 -1.17 -4.91
C ILE A 7 -28.77 -1.85 -3.75
N GLU A 8 -29.98 -1.41 -3.49
CA GLU A 8 -30.80 -1.85 -2.33
C GLU A 8 -32.27 -1.78 -2.74
N ASP A 9 -33.04 -2.83 -2.53
CA ASP A 9 -34.46 -2.91 -2.87
C ASP A 9 -35.38 -2.41 -1.77
N ASP A 10 -34.89 -2.29 -0.53
CA ASP A 10 -35.60 -1.62 0.57
C ASP A 10 -35.40 -0.09 0.44
N ASP A 11 -36.46 0.60 0.05
CA ASP A 11 -36.44 2.06 -0.18
C ASP A 11 -36.08 2.86 1.08
N GLU A 12 -36.56 2.45 2.27
CA GLU A 12 -36.30 3.15 3.54
C GLU A 12 -34.82 3.00 3.94
N LEU A 13 -34.26 1.79 3.84
CA LEU A 13 -32.84 1.56 4.09
C LEU A 13 -31.96 2.26 3.07
N SER A 14 -32.33 2.21 1.79
CA SER A 14 -31.63 2.90 0.69
C SER A 14 -31.58 4.42 0.91
N GLU A 15 -32.66 5.02 1.41
CA GLU A 15 -32.73 6.45 1.69
C GLU A 15 -31.83 6.83 2.87
N ASN A 16 -31.91 6.09 3.99
CA ASN A 16 -31.09 6.28 5.17
C ASN A 16 -29.59 6.16 4.86
N LEU A 17 -29.19 5.12 4.14
CA LEU A 17 -27.80 4.94 3.75
C LEU A 17 -27.30 6.04 2.80
N SER A 18 -28.17 6.47 1.87
CA SER A 18 -27.85 7.56 0.96
C SER A 18 -27.60 8.87 1.70
N GLU A 19 -28.40 9.17 2.74
CA GLU A 19 -28.25 10.37 3.57
C GLU A 19 -26.90 10.33 4.35
N ILE A 20 -26.59 9.22 5.02
CA ILE A 20 -25.32 9.03 5.74
C ILE A 20 -24.13 9.26 4.81
N LEU A 21 -24.15 8.65 3.64
CA LEU A 21 -23.06 8.75 2.67
C LEU A 21 -22.93 10.17 2.09
N GLN A 22 -24.03 10.87 1.84
CA GLN A 22 -24.02 12.25 1.36
C GLN A 22 -23.48 13.21 2.42
N LEU A 23 -23.87 13.05 3.69
CA LEU A 23 -23.36 13.84 4.82
C LEU A 23 -21.85 13.62 4.99
N SER A 24 -21.35 12.42 4.66
CA SER A 24 -19.92 12.08 4.68
C SER A 24 -19.15 12.54 3.43
N GLY A 25 -19.79 13.29 2.53
CA GLY A 25 -19.13 13.92 1.39
C GLY A 25 -19.05 13.06 0.12
N TYR A 26 -19.81 11.97 0.02
CA TYR A 26 -19.92 11.13 -1.19
C TYR A 26 -21.06 11.57 -2.10
N GLN A 27 -20.91 11.33 -3.39
CA GLN A 27 -22.01 11.42 -4.35
C GLN A 27 -22.66 10.03 -4.45
N VAL A 28 -23.96 9.91 -4.12
CA VAL A 28 -24.65 8.63 -4.11
C VAL A 28 -25.53 8.47 -5.35
N ILE A 29 -25.40 7.33 -6.01
CA ILE A 29 -26.27 6.87 -7.10
C ILE A 29 -27.06 5.69 -6.52
N ARG A 30 -28.38 5.78 -6.52
CA ARG A 30 -29.25 4.72 -6.00
C ARG A 30 -29.79 3.85 -7.13
N ALA A 31 -29.89 2.54 -6.89
CA ALA A 31 -30.59 1.59 -7.74
C ALA A 31 -31.48 0.70 -6.87
N SER A 32 -32.70 0.48 -7.29
CA SER A 32 -33.74 -0.24 -6.54
C SER A 32 -33.73 -1.76 -6.79
N ASN A 33 -32.86 -2.25 -7.67
CA ASN A 33 -32.71 -3.69 -7.99
C ASN A 33 -31.40 -3.95 -8.74
N GLY A 34 -31.02 -5.22 -8.82
CA GLY A 34 -29.76 -5.63 -9.43
C GLY A 34 -29.64 -5.25 -10.92
N LYS A 35 -30.72 -5.30 -11.71
CA LYS A 35 -30.70 -4.93 -13.12
C LYS A 35 -30.39 -3.46 -13.33
N GLU A 36 -31.09 -2.58 -12.61
CA GLU A 36 -30.84 -1.15 -12.59
C GLU A 36 -29.44 -0.83 -12.09
N GLY A 37 -28.98 -1.59 -11.07
CA GLY A 37 -27.61 -1.51 -10.54
C GLY A 37 -26.54 -1.75 -11.61
N VAL A 38 -26.67 -2.82 -12.38
CA VAL A 38 -25.75 -3.11 -13.50
C VAL A 38 -25.77 -2.01 -14.55
N GLU A 39 -26.95 -1.55 -15.00
CA GLU A 39 -27.09 -0.48 -15.98
C GLU A 39 -26.42 0.81 -15.51
N LYS A 40 -26.66 1.21 -14.24
CA LYS A 40 -26.06 2.40 -13.63
C LYS A 40 -24.55 2.26 -13.41
N ALA A 41 -24.07 1.10 -13.00
CA ALA A 41 -22.64 0.85 -12.83
C ALA A 41 -21.86 1.07 -14.14
N LEU A 42 -22.36 0.52 -15.24
CA LEU A 42 -21.74 0.64 -16.56
C LEU A 42 -21.79 2.08 -17.10
N LYS A 43 -22.88 2.79 -16.85
CA LYS A 43 -23.09 4.16 -17.34
C LYS A 43 -22.33 5.20 -16.53
N GLU A 44 -22.45 5.14 -15.21
CA GLU A 44 -21.96 6.18 -14.28
C GLU A 44 -20.54 5.94 -13.78
N ARG A 45 -20.02 4.73 -13.92
CA ARG A 45 -18.66 4.30 -13.50
C ARG A 45 -18.34 4.73 -12.08
N PRO A 46 -19.04 4.17 -11.06
CA PRO A 46 -18.84 4.55 -9.67
C PRO A 46 -17.43 4.17 -9.18
N ASP A 47 -16.99 4.86 -8.13
CA ASP A 47 -15.72 4.57 -7.47
C ASP A 47 -15.83 3.36 -6.53
N LEU A 48 -17.05 3.05 -6.06
CA LEU A 48 -17.36 1.91 -5.19
C LEU A 48 -18.84 1.52 -5.35
N ILE A 49 -19.13 0.21 -5.19
CA ILE A 49 -20.48 -0.34 -5.24
C ILE A 49 -20.81 -0.97 -3.88
N LEU A 50 -21.93 -0.55 -3.29
CA LEU A 50 -22.60 -1.21 -2.17
C LEU A 50 -23.79 -1.95 -2.73
N CYS A 51 -23.93 -3.26 -2.44
CA CYS A 51 -25.01 -4.05 -3.02
C CYS A 51 -25.63 -5.00 -1.99
N ASP A 52 -26.94 -4.96 -1.82
CA ASP A 52 -27.61 -6.03 -1.07
C ASP A 52 -27.43 -7.37 -1.79
N VAL A 53 -27.28 -8.42 -1.00
CA VAL A 53 -27.20 -9.80 -1.49
C VAL A 53 -28.54 -10.28 -1.96
N VAL A 54 -29.61 -10.02 -1.20
CA VAL A 54 -30.95 -10.60 -1.43
C VAL A 54 -31.86 -9.56 -2.05
N MET A 55 -32.01 -9.61 -3.37
CA MET A 55 -32.89 -8.72 -4.11
C MET A 55 -33.74 -9.51 -5.13
N PRO A 56 -34.95 -9.03 -5.47
CA PRO A 56 -35.80 -9.68 -6.48
C PRO A 56 -35.19 -9.59 -7.88
N ASN A 57 -35.46 -10.59 -8.72
CA ASN A 57 -35.07 -10.73 -10.12
C ASN A 57 -33.55 -10.98 -10.35
N LEU A 58 -32.67 -10.13 -9.86
CA LEU A 58 -31.21 -10.27 -10.01
C LEU A 58 -30.56 -10.03 -8.65
N ASP A 59 -30.05 -11.10 -8.03
CA ASP A 59 -29.41 -11.02 -6.73
C ASP A 59 -28.02 -10.36 -6.80
N GLY A 60 -27.48 -9.96 -5.65
CA GLY A 60 -26.20 -9.28 -5.55
C GLY A 60 -25.03 -10.09 -6.12
N TYR A 61 -25.05 -11.42 -5.98
CA TYR A 61 -24.02 -12.30 -6.57
C TYR A 61 -24.03 -12.26 -8.08
N SER A 62 -25.21 -12.24 -8.68
CA SER A 62 -25.40 -12.12 -10.12
C SER A 62 -24.93 -10.75 -10.64
N VAL A 63 -25.21 -9.68 -9.87
CA VAL A 63 -24.69 -8.34 -10.17
C VAL A 63 -23.17 -8.34 -10.19
N LEU A 64 -22.52 -8.83 -9.13
CA LEU A 64 -21.06 -8.96 -9.07
C LEU A 64 -20.51 -9.76 -10.24
N HIS A 65 -21.12 -10.91 -10.55
CA HIS A 65 -20.66 -11.78 -11.67
C HIS A 65 -20.70 -11.06 -13.02
N ILE A 66 -21.71 -10.22 -13.25
CA ILE A 66 -21.80 -9.45 -14.49
C ILE A 66 -20.74 -8.35 -14.51
N LEU A 67 -20.63 -7.55 -13.43
CA LEU A 67 -19.76 -6.39 -13.36
C LEU A 67 -18.27 -6.78 -13.34
N SER A 68 -17.90 -7.90 -12.71
CA SER A 68 -16.53 -8.41 -12.70
C SER A 68 -15.99 -8.84 -14.07
N ARG A 69 -16.88 -9.05 -15.05
CA ARG A 69 -16.51 -9.42 -16.45
C ARG A 69 -16.45 -8.23 -17.40
N HIS A 70 -16.87 -7.05 -16.95
CA HIS A 70 -16.82 -5.84 -17.76
C HIS A 70 -15.53 -5.04 -17.53
N PRO A 71 -14.76 -4.72 -18.59
CA PRO A 71 -13.48 -3.99 -18.45
C PRO A 71 -13.59 -2.65 -17.72
N GLU A 72 -14.77 -2.04 -17.72
CA GLU A 72 -15.00 -0.72 -17.12
C GLU A 72 -15.35 -0.76 -15.63
N THR A 73 -15.77 -1.93 -15.11
CA THR A 73 -16.24 -2.09 -13.73
C THR A 73 -15.52 -3.20 -12.95
N PHE A 74 -14.70 -4.03 -13.61
CA PHE A 74 -14.02 -5.16 -12.97
C PHE A 74 -13.09 -4.75 -11.81
N SER A 75 -12.54 -3.52 -11.82
CA SER A 75 -11.67 -2.98 -10.77
C SER A 75 -12.40 -2.06 -9.79
N THR A 76 -13.72 -1.93 -9.89
CA THR A 76 -14.52 -1.12 -8.97
C THR A 76 -14.77 -1.93 -7.69
N PRO A 77 -14.36 -1.45 -6.51
CA PRO A 77 -14.61 -2.13 -5.25
C PRO A 77 -16.08 -2.46 -5.05
N PHE A 78 -16.37 -3.69 -4.66
CA PHE A 78 -17.72 -4.21 -4.49
C PHE A 78 -17.91 -4.76 -3.07
N ILE A 79 -18.79 -4.13 -2.30
CA ILE A 79 -19.11 -4.50 -0.92
C ILE A 79 -20.54 -5.02 -0.86
N PHE A 80 -20.72 -6.20 -0.31
CA PHE A 80 -22.05 -6.73 -0.04
C PHE A 80 -22.64 -6.20 1.26
N LEU A 81 -23.92 -5.88 1.24
CA LEU A 81 -24.75 -5.66 2.43
C LEU A 81 -25.57 -6.93 2.67
N THR A 82 -25.46 -7.58 3.83
CA THR A 82 -26.12 -8.87 4.06
C THR A 82 -26.72 -8.98 5.46
N GLY A 83 -27.93 -9.55 5.56
CA GLY A 83 -28.58 -9.87 6.83
C GLY A 83 -28.15 -11.21 7.45
N ARG A 84 -27.36 -12.04 6.76
CA ARG A 84 -26.88 -13.33 7.23
C ARG A 84 -25.44 -13.55 6.80
N LEU A 85 -24.62 -14.03 7.73
CA LEU A 85 -23.28 -14.54 7.48
C LEU A 85 -23.30 -16.07 7.63
N ASP A 86 -23.79 -16.79 6.63
CA ASP A 86 -23.41 -18.19 6.50
C ASP A 86 -22.00 -18.25 5.90
N GLU A 87 -21.09 -18.96 6.57
CA GLU A 87 -19.69 -19.10 6.09
C GLU A 87 -19.61 -19.55 4.62
N ALA A 88 -20.59 -20.32 4.15
CA ALA A 88 -20.67 -20.79 2.78
C ALA A 88 -20.98 -19.64 1.80
N ASP A 89 -21.86 -18.71 2.18
CA ASP A 89 -22.26 -17.58 1.34
C ASP A 89 -21.16 -16.52 1.29
N VAL A 90 -20.48 -16.25 2.41
CA VAL A 90 -19.29 -15.38 2.45
C VAL A 90 -18.18 -15.94 1.57
N ARG A 91 -17.85 -17.24 1.71
CA ARG A 91 -16.83 -17.89 0.85
C ARG A 91 -17.20 -17.84 -0.62
N LYS A 92 -18.48 -18.00 -0.96
CA LYS A 92 -18.97 -17.95 -2.33
C LYS A 92 -18.75 -16.57 -2.95
N GLY A 93 -19.13 -15.50 -2.28
CA GLY A 93 -19.01 -14.16 -2.83
C GLY A 93 -17.58 -13.64 -2.85
N MET A 94 -16.76 -14.00 -1.82
CA MET A 94 -15.32 -13.70 -1.87
C MET A 94 -14.65 -14.46 -3.01
N GLY A 95 -15.01 -15.73 -3.25
CA GLY A 95 -14.53 -16.49 -4.41
C GLY A 95 -15.04 -15.97 -5.77
N MET A 96 -16.04 -15.08 -5.79
CA MET A 96 -16.53 -14.39 -6.98
C MET A 96 -15.92 -12.99 -7.18
N GLY A 97 -15.06 -12.54 -6.25
CA GLY A 97 -14.33 -11.27 -6.35
C GLY A 97 -15.00 -10.08 -5.63
N ALA A 98 -15.84 -10.34 -4.61
CA ALA A 98 -16.29 -9.26 -3.72
C ALA A 98 -15.11 -8.76 -2.86
N ASP A 99 -15.05 -7.46 -2.63
CA ASP A 99 -13.99 -6.86 -1.81
C ASP A 99 -14.29 -6.94 -0.32
N ASP A 100 -15.58 -6.92 0.07
CA ASP A 100 -15.99 -6.97 1.48
C ASP A 100 -17.45 -7.34 1.67
N TYR A 101 -17.81 -7.59 2.95
CA TYR A 101 -19.16 -7.81 3.45
C TYR A 101 -19.45 -6.92 4.65
N LEU A 102 -20.63 -6.33 4.69
CA LEU A 102 -21.12 -5.59 5.84
C LEU A 102 -22.40 -6.23 6.36
N LEU A 103 -22.38 -6.73 7.60
CA LEU A 103 -23.49 -7.46 8.20
C LEU A 103 -24.55 -6.49 8.74
N LYS A 104 -25.78 -6.60 8.23
CA LYS A 104 -26.95 -5.89 8.76
C LYS A 104 -27.42 -6.53 10.09
N PRO A 105 -27.68 -5.75 11.18
CA PRO A 105 -27.54 -4.30 11.27
C PRO A 105 -26.09 -3.86 11.51
N PHE A 106 -25.63 -2.81 10.85
CA PHE A 106 -24.33 -2.19 11.05
C PHE A 106 -24.50 -0.71 11.48
N ASP A 107 -23.51 -0.16 12.13
CA ASP A 107 -23.50 1.25 12.48
C ASP A 107 -22.85 2.13 11.38
N GLU A 108 -23.05 3.44 11.48
CA GLU A 108 -22.50 4.42 10.53
C GLU A 108 -20.97 4.35 10.46
N LYS A 109 -20.30 4.11 11.59
CA LYS A 109 -18.86 4.07 11.68
C LYS A 109 -18.28 2.85 10.95
N ASP A 110 -18.91 1.69 11.08
CA ASP A 110 -18.50 0.46 10.40
C ASP A 110 -18.68 0.60 8.88
N LEU A 111 -19.81 1.18 8.44
CA LEU A 111 -20.07 1.47 7.03
C LEU A 111 -18.99 2.38 6.44
N LEU A 112 -18.74 3.52 7.07
CA LEU A 112 -17.80 4.52 6.56
C LEU A 112 -16.36 4.01 6.58
N ASN A 113 -15.96 3.32 7.65
CA ASN A 113 -14.62 2.71 7.73
C ASN A 113 -14.39 1.68 6.62
N THR A 114 -15.36 0.79 6.39
CA THR A 114 -15.28 -0.23 5.33
C THR A 114 -15.16 0.43 3.95
N ILE A 115 -15.95 1.46 3.67
CA ILE A 115 -15.90 2.22 2.41
C ILE A 115 -14.53 2.88 2.24
N GLU A 116 -14.03 3.60 3.26
CA GLU A 116 -12.76 4.30 3.18
C GLU A 116 -11.59 3.35 2.90
N VAL A 117 -11.52 2.22 3.61
CA VAL A 117 -10.47 1.22 3.42
C VAL A 117 -10.47 0.70 1.98
N ARG A 118 -11.65 0.40 1.42
CA ARG A 118 -11.76 -0.14 0.05
C ARG A 118 -11.50 0.92 -1.02
N LEU A 119 -11.93 2.17 -0.81
CA LEU A 119 -11.61 3.28 -1.72
C LEU A 119 -10.12 3.59 -1.73
N ARG A 120 -9.45 3.67 -0.57
CA ARG A 120 -7.99 3.88 -0.49
C ARG A 120 -7.23 2.81 -1.26
N LYS A 121 -7.61 1.54 -1.09
CA LYS A 121 -7.03 0.42 -1.83
C LYS A 121 -7.23 0.57 -3.35
N SER A 122 -8.45 0.93 -3.78
CA SER A 122 -8.75 1.14 -5.21
C SER A 122 -7.98 2.32 -5.80
N ASP A 123 -7.83 3.41 -5.06
CA ASP A 123 -7.04 4.57 -5.52
C ASP A 123 -5.57 4.24 -5.66
N PHE A 124 -5.06 3.48 -4.71
CA PHE A 124 -3.70 2.97 -4.80
C PHE A 124 -3.48 2.19 -6.10
N LEU A 125 -4.45 1.36 -6.50
CA LEU A 125 -4.39 0.59 -7.73
C LEU A 125 -4.63 1.45 -9.00
N LYS A 126 -5.45 2.51 -8.93
CA LYS A 126 -5.82 3.38 -10.07
C LYS A 126 -4.92 4.61 -10.24
N GLY A 127 -4.28 5.09 -9.17
CA GLY A 127 -3.63 6.42 -9.14
C GLY A 127 -2.21 6.49 -9.69
N ARG A 128 -1.66 5.39 -10.22
CA ARG A 128 -0.28 5.36 -10.73
C ARG A 128 -0.22 5.49 -12.26
N THR A 129 0.44 6.55 -12.71
CA THR A 129 0.85 6.71 -14.12
C THR A 129 1.98 5.75 -14.46
N ALA A 130 2.11 5.38 -15.73
CA ALA A 130 3.08 4.40 -16.24
C ALA A 130 4.57 4.66 -15.90
N SER A 131 4.91 5.79 -15.29
CA SER A 131 6.26 6.15 -14.82
C SER A 131 6.57 5.72 -13.38
N ASP A 132 5.55 5.31 -12.58
CA ASP A 132 5.70 4.95 -11.16
C ASP A 132 5.53 3.45 -10.90
N GLN A 133 5.63 2.63 -11.95
CA GLN A 133 5.51 1.18 -11.83
C GLN A 133 6.72 0.60 -11.08
N THR A 134 6.56 0.37 -9.77
CA THR A 134 7.44 -0.58 -9.13
C THR A 134 7.22 -1.95 -9.76
N PRO A 135 8.28 -2.77 -9.99
CA PRO A 135 8.15 -4.10 -10.59
C PRO A 135 7.09 -4.99 -9.95
N PHE A 136 6.70 -4.66 -8.71
CA PHE A 136 5.70 -5.39 -7.95
C PHE A 136 4.25 -4.92 -8.22
N VAL A 137 4.01 -3.68 -8.59
CA VAL A 137 2.67 -3.23 -9.02
C VAL A 137 2.31 -3.84 -10.35
N ASP A 138 3.25 -3.91 -11.31
CA ASP A 138 3.09 -4.72 -12.52
C ASP A 138 2.81 -6.20 -12.22
N PHE A 139 3.40 -6.70 -11.15
CA PHE A 139 3.15 -8.04 -10.62
C PHE A 139 1.71 -8.18 -10.13
N LEU A 140 1.16 -7.23 -9.37
CA LEU A 140 -0.21 -7.27 -8.85
C LEU A 140 -1.28 -7.07 -9.93
N GLU A 141 -1.09 -6.11 -10.84
CA GLU A 141 -2.04 -5.84 -11.93
C GLU A 141 -2.22 -7.04 -12.85
N ASN A 142 -1.18 -7.82 -13.01
CA ASN A 142 -1.20 -9.00 -13.84
C ASN A 142 -1.61 -10.29 -13.11
N ILE A 143 -1.56 -10.32 -11.77
CA ILE A 143 -2.24 -11.33 -10.94
C ILE A 143 -3.75 -11.20 -11.11
N ASN A 144 -4.27 -10.00 -11.26
CA ASN A 144 -5.70 -9.75 -11.52
C ASN A 144 -6.24 -10.39 -12.80
N GLN A 145 -5.39 -10.86 -13.70
CA GLN A 145 -5.78 -11.58 -14.91
C GLN A 145 -5.74 -13.12 -14.77
N ALA A 146 -5.18 -13.63 -13.69
CA ALA A 146 -5.13 -15.06 -13.38
C ALA A 146 -6.16 -15.40 -12.30
N GLU A 147 -6.75 -16.60 -12.34
CA GLU A 147 -7.81 -17.09 -11.43
C GLU A 147 -7.45 -17.14 -9.92
N ASN A 148 -6.31 -16.54 -9.50
CA ASN A 148 -5.77 -16.57 -8.14
C ASN A 148 -5.76 -15.21 -7.43
N ILE A 149 -6.68 -14.33 -7.76
CA ILE A 149 -6.79 -12.92 -7.30
C ILE A 149 -6.98 -12.77 -5.78
N ASP A 150 -7.53 -13.78 -5.12
CA ASP A 150 -7.99 -13.70 -3.72
C ASP A 150 -6.89 -13.47 -2.66
N LEU A 151 -5.63 -13.62 -3.01
CA LEU A 151 -4.55 -13.61 -2.02
C LEU A 151 -4.18 -12.22 -1.47
N ILE A 152 -4.49 -11.17 -2.20
CA ILE A 152 -4.21 -9.78 -1.75
C ILE A 152 -5.49 -8.96 -1.68
N THR A 153 -6.40 -9.14 -2.65
CA THR A 153 -7.59 -8.31 -2.78
C THR A 153 -8.66 -8.61 -1.73
N SER A 154 -8.75 -9.86 -1.26
CA SER A 154 -9.73 -10.30 -0.26
C SER A 154 -9.26 -10.18 1.20
N ARG A 155 -8.02 -9.70 1.45
CA ARG A 155 -7.47 -9.67 2.80
C ARG A 155 -7.70 -8.34 3.50
N ASP A 156 -7.89 -8.44 4.82
CA ASP A 156 -8.03 -7.28 5.69
C ASP A 156 -6.77 -6.41 5.66
N VAL A 157 -6.99 -5.11 5.69
CA VAL A 157 -5.94 -4.11 5.88
C VAL A 157 -5.74 -3.91 7.37
N HIS A 158 -4.53 -4.12 7.84
CA HIS A 158 -4.14 -3.94 9.23
C HIS A 158 -3.46 -2.60 9.42
N HIS A 159 -3.97 -1.82 10.36
CA HIS A 159 -3.42 -0.50 10.68
C HIS A 159 -2.37 -0.59 11.79
N PHE A 160 -1.19 -0.02 11.54
CA PHE A 160 -0.07 0.03 12.47
C PHE A 160 0.35 1.47 12.74
N LYS A 161 0.51 1.80 14.01
CA LYS A 161 0.93 3.13 14.44
C LYS A 161 2.43 3.32 14.29
N LYS A 162 2.83 4.58 14.09
CA LYS A 162 4.23 5.00 14.13
C LYS A 162 4.98 4.40 15.33
N ARG A 163 6.21 3.94 15.11
CA ARG A 163 7.10 3.25 16.06
C ARG A 163 6.68 1.82 16.42
N HIS A 164 5.66 1.26 15.76
CA HIS A 164 5.34 -0.14 15.94
C HIS A 164 6.41 -1.01 15.24
N ILE A 165 6.92 -2.02 15.96
CA ILE A 165 7.81 -3.03 15.39
C ILE A 165 6.93 -4.16 14.83
N LEU A 166 7.02 -4.41 13.53
CA LEU A 166 6.26 -5.48 12.88
C LEU A 166 6.84 -6.87 13.17
N TYR A 167 8.15 -6.95 13.18
CA TYR A 167 8.91 -8.13 13.60
C TYR A 167 10.33 -7.73 13.98
N ASN A 168 10.95 -8.52 14.85
CA ASN A 168 12.34 -8.38 15.26
C ASN A 168 13.21 -9.44 14.61
N GLU A 169 14.51 -9.15 14.56
CA GLU A 169 15.54 -10.16 14.28
C GLU A 169 15.36 -11.37 15.21
N GLY A 170 15.49 -12.58 14.68
CA GLY A 170 15.32 -13.84 15.41
C GLY A 170 13.89 -14.38 15.47
N GLU A 171 12.87 -13.61 15.13
CA GLU A 171 11.49 -14.09 15.10
C GLU A 171 11.21 -14.98 13.88
N THR A 172 10.26 -15.93 14.06
CA THR A 172 9.85 -16.84 12.99
C THR A 172 8.97 -16.12 11.95
N PRO A 173 9.27 -16.20 10.64
CA PRO A 173 8.49 -15.54 9.61
C PRO A 173 7.13 -16.21 9.39
N MET A 174 6.06 -15.49 9.66
CA MET A 174 4.68 -15.97 9.49
C MET A 174 3.97 -15.32 8.30
N PHE A 175 4.38 -14.11 7.92
CA PHE A 175 3.71 -13.30 6.91
C PHE A 175 4.69 -12.67 5.92
N VAL A 176 4.23 -12.50 4.69
CA VAL A 176 4.74 -11.51 3.75
C VAL A 176 3.86 -10.27 3.88
N TYR A 177 4.48 -9.10 3.89
CA TYR A 177 3.81 -7.83 4.10
C TYR A 177 3.75 -7.04 2.81
N PHE A 178 2.59 -6.48 2.50
CA PHE A 178 2.39 -5.54 1.41
C PHE A 178 1.96 -4.19 1.97
N VAL A 179 2.64 -3.12 1.56
CA VAL A 179 2.36 -1.76 2.05
C VAL A 179 1.26 -1.14 1.18
N VAL A 180 0.10 -0.87 1.79
CA VAL A 180 -0.99 -0.12 1.15
C VAL A 180 -0.71 1.37 1.27
N GLU A 181 -0.39 1.84 2.48
CA GLU A 181 -0.06 3.23 2.78
C GLU A 181 0.93 3.28 3.93
N GLY A 182 1.71 4.37 4.04
CA GLY A 182 2.63 4.60 5.12
C GLY A 182 4.09 4.40 4.74
N LYS A 183 4.97 4.52 5.74
CA LYS A 183 6.42 4.41 5.59
C LYS A 183 7.01 3.53 6.66
N LEU A 184 7.92 2.64 6.26
CA LEU A 184 8.59 1.72 7.16
C LEU A 184 10.09 1.71 6.88
N LYS A 185 10.87 1.37 7.90
CA LYS A 185 12.30 1.10 7.78
C LYS A 185 12.62 -0.34 8.14
N LYS A 186 13.57 -0.91 7.43
CA LYS A 186 14.20 -2.19 7.72
C LYS A 186 15.63 -1.94 8.17
N PHE A 187 16.03 -2.54 9.28
CA PHE A 187 17.33 -2.27 9.89
C PHE A 187 17.96 -3.49 10.53
N LEU A 188 19.26 -3.40 10.65
CA LEU A 188 20.14 -4.34 11.38
C LEU A 188 20.74 -3.60 12.57
N ILE A 189 20.98 -4.32 13.66
CA ILE A 189 21.71 -3.79 14.82
C ILE A 189 23.02 -4.58 14.94
N ASN A 190 24.15 -3.90 15.01
CA ASN A 190 25.45 -4.55 15.22
C ASN A 190 25.70 -4.85 16.70
N GLU A 191 26.81 -5.53 17.00
CA GLU A 191 27.22 -5.89 18.38
C GLU A 191 27.39 -4.66 19.31
N ASP A 192 27.71 -3.49 18.76
CA ASP A 192 27.83 -2.23 19.50
C ASP A 192 26.47 -1.52 19.72
N GLY A 193 25.36 -2.11 19.28
CA GLY A 193 24.02 -1.53 19.36
C GLY A 193 23.74 -0.43 18.33
N LYS A 194 24.57 -0.27 17.29
CA LYS A 194 24.36 0.70 16.23
C LYS A 194 23.42 0.14 15.17
N GLU A 195 22.43 0.94 14.83
CA GLU A 195 21.46 0.63 13.79
C GLU A 195 22.00 1.00 12.40
N LEU A 196 21.80 0.11 11.43
CA LEU A 196 21.98 0.37 10.00
C LEU A 196 20.67 0.15 9.27
N ILE A 197 20.09 1.20 8.70
CA ILE A 197 18.90 1.09 7.86
C ILE A 197 19.30 0.52 6.50
N THR A 198 18.84 -0.69 6.22
CA THR A 198 19.18 -1.42 5.00
C THR A 198 18.16 -1.24 3.89
N ASN A 199 16.92 -0.90 4.24
CA ASN A 199 15.88 -0.55 3.27
C ASN A 199 14.80 0.34 3.90
N MET A 200 14.05 1.02 3.05
CA MET A 200 12.81 1.70 3.41
C MET A 200 11.70 1.20 2.52
N TYR A 201 10.49 1.14 3.05
CA TYR A 201 9.31 0.69 2.34
C TYR A 201 8.24 1.76 2.33
N THR A 202 7.53 1.85 1.22
CA THR A 202 6.41 2.76 1.01
C THR A 202 5.31 2.03 0.27
N SER A 203 4.22 2.70 0.05
CA SER A 203 3.06 2.22 -0.71
C SER A 203 3.47 1.45 -1.96
N GLY A 204 3.01 0.19 -2.11
CA GLY A 204 3.35 -0.72 -3.22
C GLY A 204 4.55 -1.62 -3.01
N ASP A 205 5.27 -1.45 -1.92
CA ASP A 205 6.39 -2.35 -1.61
C ASP A 205 5.91 -3.65 -0.95
N ILE A 206 6.67 -4.74 -1.19
CA ILE A 206 6.49 -6.04 -0.53
C ILE A 206 7.76 -6.42 0.20
N PHE A 207 7.61 -6.99 1.40
CA PHE A 207 8.76 -7.42 2.20
C PHE A 207 8.43 -8.60 3.14
N GLY A 208 9.43 -9.09 3.86
CA GLY A 208 9.30 -10.26 4.75
C GLY A 208 9.48 -11.61 4.05
N TYR A 209 9.47 -11.65 2.72
CA TYR A 209 9.54 -12.87 1.92
C TYR A 209 10.90 -13.60 1.98
N LYS A 210 12.00 -12.87 2.23
CA LYS A 210 13.37 -13.47 2.22
C LYS A 210 13.50 -14.59 3.24
N ALA A 211 13.17 -14.32 4.51
CA ALA A 211 13.20 -15.29 5.58
C ALA A 211 12.24 -16.48 5.34
N ILE A 212 11.13 -16.24 4.64
CA ILE A 212 10.18 -17.29 4.25
C ILE A 212 10.77 -18.25 3.22
N PHE A 213 11.51 -17.74 2.22
CA PHE A 213 12.13 -18.59 1.20
C PHE A 213 13.33 -19.35 1.73
N ASP A 214 14.13 -18.73 2.57
CA ASP A 214 15.33 -19.35 3.17
C ASP A 214 14.94 -20.30 4.33
N ASP A 215 13.68 -20.29 4.77
CA ASP A 215 13.15 -21.03 5.93
C ASP A 215 13.98 -20.81 7.22
N VAL A 216 14.37 -19.55 7.44
CA VAL A 216 15.16 -19.10 8.59
C VAL A 216 14.42 -18.01 9.36
N PRO A 217 14.75 -17.76 10.64
CA PRO A 217 14.27 -16.59 11.35
C PRO A 217 14.64 -15.28 10.63
N TYR A 218 13.90 -14.20 10.91
CA TYR A 218 14.27 -12.88 10.41
C TYR A 218 15.68 -12.50 10.87
N VAL A 219 16.52 -12.05 9.95
CA VAL A 219 17.87 -11.55 10.24
C VAL A 219 17.91 -10.03 10.39
N GLU A 220 16.76 -9.38 10.34
CA GLU A 220 16.57 -7.94 10.36
C GLU A 220 15.24 -7.59 11.03
N SER A 221 15.11 -6.36 11.55
CA SER A 221 13.89 -5.86 12.15
C SER A 221 13.21 -4.84 11.24
N VAL A 222 11.87 -4.69 11.38
CA VAL A 222 11.10 -3.68 10.64
C VAL A 222 10.26 -2.84 11.58
N GLU A 223 10.39 -1.50 11.44
CA GLU A 223 9.68 -0.49 12.23
C GLU A 223 8.87 0.44 11.33
N VAL A 224 7.70 0.85 11.81
CA VAL A 224 6.80 1.82 11.18
C VAL A 224 7.30 3.25 11.46
N LEU A 225 7.69 3.98 10.41
CA LEU A 225 8.15 5.38 10.49
C LEU A 225 7.00 6.39 10.50
N GLU A 226 5.94 6.10 9.77
CA GLU A 226 4.68 6.86 9.74
C GLU A 226 3.53 5.85 9.77
N ASP A 227 2.37 6.22 10.38
CA ASP A 227 1.21 5.33 10.45
C ASP A 227 1.02 4.59 9.13
N ALA A 228 0.88 3.27 9.17
CA ALA A 228 0.91 2.43 7.99
C ALA A 228 -0.25 1.43 7.94
N ASP A 229 -0.77 1.24 6.75
CA ASP A 229 -1.78 0.26 6.40
C ASP A 229 -1.11 -0.87 5.61
N LEU A 230 -1.20 -2.10 6.12
CA LEU A 230 -0.53 -3.26 5.53
C LEU A 230 -1.53 -4.39 5.28
N ILE A 231 -1.29 -5.14 4.20
CA ILE A 231 -1.91 -6.44 3.97
C ILE A 231 -0.91 -7.51 4.39
N LEU A 232 -1.37 -8.45 5.25
CA LEU A 232 -0.57 -9.56 5.74
C LEU A 232 -0.91 -10.83 4.96
N ILE A 233 0.06 -11.36 4.22
CA ILE A 233 -0.08 -12.58 3.41
C ILE A 233 0.55 -13.74 4.18
N PRO A 234 -0.19 -14.75 4.67
CA PRO A 234 0.36 -15.89 5.38
C PRO A 234 1.41 -16.62 4.53
N LYS A 235 2.48 -17.10 5.19
CA LYS A 235 3.57 -17.88 4.58
C LYS A 235 3.05 -18.98 3.65
N ALA A 236 2.07 -19.77 4.11
CA ALA A 236 1.54 -20.90 3.35
C ALA A 236 0.88 -20.46 2.04
N ASP A 237 0.13 -19.36 2.05
CA ASP A 237 -0.57 -18.84 0.87
C ASP A 237 0.42 -18.23 -0.13
N PHE A 238 1.42 -17.50 0.38
CA PHE A 238 2.46 -16.92 -0.46
C PHE A 238 3.29 -18.03 -1.17
N ILE A 239 3.71 -19.06 -0.44
CA ILE A 239 4.44 -20.20 -1.02
C ILE A 239 3.56 -20.94 -2.04
N ARG A 240 2.28 -21.16 -1.73
CA ARG A 240 1.34 -21.79 -2.68
C ARG A 240 1.24 -20.98 -3.97
N LEU A 241 1.10 -19.65 -3.88
CA LEU A 241 1.01 -18.76 -5.04
C LEU A 241 2.24 -18.88 -5.96
N ILE A 242 3.43 -18.76 -5.38
CA ILE A 242 4.69 -18.86 -6.13
C ILE A 242 4.87 -20.23 -6.80
N ASN A 243 4.42 -21.30 -6.14
CA ASN A 243 4.56 -22.67 -6.68
C ASN A 243 3.50 -23.02 -7.74
N THR A 244 2.35 -22.37 -7.71
CA THR A 244 1.22 -22.72 -8.59
C THR A 244 1.29 -21.95 -9.91
N ASP A 245 1.74 -20.70 -9.90
CA ASP A 245 1.77 -19.83 -11.08
C ASP A 245 3.19 -19.50 -11.52
N ARG A 246 3.58 -20.07 -12.69
CA ARG A 246 4.92 -19.83 -13.26
C ARG A 246 5.15 -18.38 -13.69
N GLN A 247 4.11 -17.64 -14.06
CA GLN A 247 4.26 -16.24 -14.45
C GLN A 247 4.53 -15.37 -13.22
N ILE A 248 3.82 -15.65 -12.13
CA ILE A 248 4.02 -15.01 -10.83
C ILE A 248 5.45 -15.28 -10.33
N ALA A 249 5.88 -16.55 -10.34
CA ALA A 249 7.24 -16.91 -9.94
C ALA A 249 8.30 -16.19 -10.78
N ARG A 250 8.14 -16.14 -12.11
CA ARG A 250 9.09 -15.46 -13.01
C ARG A 250 9.19 -13.96 -12.76
N ARG A 251 8.07 -13.31 -12.45
CA ARG A 251 8.06 -11.88 -12.11
C ARG A 251 8.69 -11.62 -10.77
N PHE A 252 8.42 -12.49 -9.80
CA PHE A 252 9.05 -12.41 -8.49
C PHE A 252 10.58 -12.57 -8.60
N ILE A 253 11.07 -13.49 -9.44
CA ILE A 253 12.51 -13.63 -9.73
C ILE A 253 13.08 -12.33 -10.32
N LYS A 254 12.37 -11.65 -11.22
CA LYS A 254 12.81 -10.35 -11.76
C LYS A 254 12.92 -9.27 -10.67
N LEU A 255 11.94 -9.22 -9.77
CA LEU A 255 11.98 -8.32 -8.61
C LEU A 255 13.19 -8.61 -7.73
N LEU A 256 13.47 -9.87 -7.42
CA LEU A 256 14.65 -10.26 -6.66
C LEU A 256 15.96 -9.87 -7.37
N ALA A 257 16.06 -10.09 -8.66
CA ALA A 257 17.22 -9.70 -9.46
C ALA A 257 17.45 -8.18 -9.43
N HIS A 258 16.38 -7.39 -9.55
CA HIS A 258 16.45 -5.92 -9.43
C HIS A 258 16.93 -5.50 -8.04
N ASN A 259 16.37 -6.08 -6.99
CA ASN A 259 16.79 -5.79 -5.61
C ASN A 259 18.29 -6.12 -5.36
N VAL A 260 18.82 -7.16 -6.00
CA VAL A 260 20.28 -7.48 -5.91
C VAL A 260 21.11 -6.36 -6.50
N ILE A 261 20.77 -5.87 -7.71
CA ILE A 261 21.50 -4.77 -8.37
C ILE A 261 21.48 -3.52 -7.50
N GLU A 262 20.32 -3.14 -6.97
CA GLU A 262 20.20 -1.98 -6.07
C GLU A 262 21.10 -2.12 -4.82
N LYS A 263 21.18 -3.34 -4.26
CA LYS A 263 22.04 -3.60 -3.10
C LYS A 263 23.52 -3.53 -3.42
N GLU A 264 23.94 -4.00 -4.58
CA GLU A 264 25.33 -3.86 -5.04
C GLU A 264 25.73 -2.39 -5.19
N GLU A 265 24.85 -1.56 -5.80
CA GLU A 265 25.09 -0.12 -5.90
C GLU A 265 25.10 0.57 -4.52
N GLN A 266 24.23 0.17 -3.60
CA GLN A 266 24.22 0.69 -2.23
C GLN A 266 25.53 0.35 -1.50
N LEU A 267 26.03 -0.87 -1.64
CA LEU A 267 27.31 -1.29 -1.04
C LEU A 267 28.49 -0.50 -1.60
N LEU A 268 28.57 -0.30 -2.91
CA LEU A 268 29.60 0.55 -3.54
C LEU A 268 29.57 1.97 -2.99
N ASN A 269 28.38 2.55 -2.86
CA ASN A 269 28.23 3.89 -2.28
C ASN A 269 28.66 3.95 -0.82
N LEU A 270 28.29 2.96 0.00
CA LEU A 270 28.70 2.90 1.40
C LEU A 270 30.21 2.72 1.56
N ALA A 271 30.85 1.97 0.68
CA ALA A 271 32.30 1.69 0.77
C ALA A 271 33.16 2.86 0.29
N TYR A 272 32.81 3.47 -0.85
CA TYR A 272 33.74 4.34 -1.58
C TYR A 272 33.32 5.81 -1.66
N SER A 273 32.07 6.17 -1.35
CA SER A 273 31.64 7.57 -1.41
C SER A 273 32.10 8.38 -0.21
N SER A 274 32.50 9.64 -0.46
CA SER A 274 32.74 10.60 0.63
C SER A 274 31.47 10.84 1.44
N LEU A 275 31.62 11.25 2.71
CA LEU A 275 30.45 11.55 3.57
C LEU A 275 29.49 12.54 2.91
N ARG A 276 30.03 13.56 2.26
CA ARG A 276 29.25 14.58 1.57
C ARG A 276 28.40 13.98 0.44
N LYS A 277 28.97 13.05 -0.34
CA LYS A 277 28.25 12.31 -1.38
C LYS A 277 27.18 11.38 -0.77
N LYS A 278 27.51 10.68 0.33
CA LYS A 278 26.55 9.79 1.02
C LYS A 278 25.35 10.55 1.53
N VAL A 279 25.56 11.73 2.16
CA VAL A 279 24.45 12.57 2.65
C VAL A 279 23.61 13.09 1.50
N ALA A 280 24.21 13.58 0.43
CA ALA A 280 23.49 14.05 -0.76
C ALA A 280 22.65 12.93 -1.37
N LYS A 281 23.26 11.75 -1.57
CA LYS A 281 22.57 10.57 -2.11
C LYS A 281 21.43 10.13 -1.20
N GLY A 282 21.66 10.02 0.12
CA GLY A 282 20.63 9.63 1.07
C GLY A 282 19.40 10.55 1.03
N ILE A 283 19.60 11.87 0.93
CA ILE A 283 18.49 12.83 0.79
C ILE A 283 17.73 12.58 -0.52
N ILE A 284 18.43 12.39 -1.64
CA ILE A 284 17.81 12.17 -2.94
C ILE A 284 17.09 10.83 -3.00
N ASP A 285 17.69 9.75 -2.49
CA ASP A 285 17.07 8.41 -2.45
C ASP A 285 15.74 8.42 -1.66
N ILE A 286 15.66 9.21 -0.57
CA ILE A 286 14.43 9.40 0.21
C ILE A 286 13.39 10.18 -0.60
N ILE A 287 13.77 11.26 -1.27
CA ILE A 287 12.87 12.06 -2.10
C ILE A 287 12.31 11.22 -3.25
N ASP A 288 13.18 10.50 -3.96
CA ASP A 288 12.78 9.63 -5.07
C ASP A 288 11.86 8.49 -4.61
N LYS A 289 12.11 7.96 -3.40
CA LYS A 289 11.32 6.85 -2.84
C LYS A 289 9.95 7.31 -2.32
N PHE A 290 9.91 8.39 -1.56
CA PHE A 290 8.69 8.81 -0.85
C PHE A 290 7.91 9.90 -1.57
N GLN A 291 8.54 10.63 -2.50
CA GLN A 291 7.94 11.72 -3.29
C GLN A 291 7.22 12.77 -2.41
N ASP A 292 7.73 12.96 -1.17
CA ASP A 292 7.16 13.93 -0.24
C ASP A 292 7.44 15.36 -0.71
N GLU A 293 6.41 16.23 -0.61
CA GLU A 293 6.53 17.64 -0.91
C GLU A 293 6.08 18.51 0.26
N LYS A 294 6.79 19.61 0.47
CA LYS A 294 6.38 20.65 1.41
C LYS A 294 6.43 22.02 0.71
N ASN A 295 5.27 22.67 0.62
CA ASN A 295 5.11 23.94 -0.11
C ASN A 295 5.57 23.86 -1.59
N GLY A 296 5.25 22.76 -2.28
CA GLY A 296 5.61 22.54 -3.70
C GLY A 296 7.10 22.31 -3.94
N LYS A 297 7.84 21.87 -2.91
CA LYS A 297 9.25 21.48 -3.01
C LYS A 297 9.50 20.13 -2.38
N PRO A 298 10.39 19.29 -2.97
CA PRO A 298 10.75 18.02 -2.38
C PRO A 298 11.23 18.18 -0.93
N ALA A 299 10.70 17.33 -0.05
CA ALA A 299 11.00 17.37 1.37
C ALA A 299 11.29 15.95 1.91
N VAL A 300 12.16 15.88 2.92
CA VAL A 300 12.52 14.64 3.62
C VAL A 300 11.99 14.72 5.04
N HIS A 301 11.01 13.87 5.34
CA HIS A 301 10.43 13.70 6.67
C HIS A 301 11.08 12.50 7.37
N LEU A 302 12.36 12.62 7.69
CA LEU A 302 13.14 11.59 8.39
C LEU A 302 13.95 12.23 9.51
N SER A 303 14.15 11.49 10.61
CA SER A 303 15.04 11.95 11.67
C SER A 303 16.48 12.02 11.18
N ARG A 304 17.30 12.90 11.80
CA ARG A 304 18.73 12.97 11.48
C ARG A 304 19.47 11.70 11.85
N GLU A 305 18.98 11.01 12.87
CA GLU A 305 19.48 9.71 13.29
C GLU A 305 19.19 8.65 12.23
N ASP A 306 17.94 8.52 11.74
CA ASP A 306 17.60 7.59 10.69
C ASP A 306 18.37 7.88 9.38
N LEU A 307 18.55 9.16 9.01
CA LEU A 307 19.39 9.52 7.88
C LEU A 307 20.85 9.07 8.09
N SER A 308 21.40 9.25 9.30
CA SER A 308 22.74 8.81 9.64
C SER A 308 22.87 7.29 9.59
N ASN A 309 21.88 6.58 10.13
CA ASN A 309 21.78 5.13 10.12
C ASN A 309 21.65 4.56 8.70
N MET A 310 20.96 5.27 7.79
CA MET A 310 20.81 4.88 6.38
C MET A 310 22.12 5.00 5.60
N ILE A 311 22.92 6.06 5.86
CA ILE A 311 24.18 6.29 5.15
C ILE A 311 25.40 5.69 5.86
N GLY A 312 25.21 4.98 6.98
CA GLY A 312 26.26 4.36 7.76
C GLY A 312 27.29 5.35 8.31
N SER A 313 26.83 6.47 8.89
CA SER A 313 27.69 7.54 9.40
C SER A 313 27.31 7.94 10.82
N ALA A 314 28.27 8.52 11.56
CA ALA A 314 28.00 9.08 12.87
C ALA A 314 27.03 10.28 12.76
N PRO A 315 26.04 10.41 13.66
CA PRO A 315 25.05 11.50 13.63
C PRO A 315 25.68 12.89 13.62
N GLU A 316 26.75 13.12 14.40
CA GLU A 316 27.44 14.42 14.47
C GLU A 316 28.04 14.82 13.11
N SER A 317 28.61 13.84 12.38
CA SER A 317 29.19 14.07 11.08
C SER A 317 28.14 14.40 10.01
N THR A 318 27.01 13.69 10.07
CA THR A 318 25.85 13.94 9.22
C THR A 318 25.28 15.34 9.47
N ILE A 319 25.07 15.71 10.75
CA ILE A 319 24.56 17.04 11.14
C ILE A 319 25.49 18.15 10.65
N ARG A 320 26.81 17.97 10.74
CA ARG A 320 27.78 18.94 10.23
C ARG A 320 27.63 19.13 8.73
N THR A 321 27.54 18.03 7.96
CA THR A 321 27.37 18.09 6.51
C THR A 321 26.04 18.74 6.12
N LEU A 322 24.96 18.47 6.85
CA LEU A 322 23.67 19.15 6.63
C LEU A 322 23.74 20.67 6.87
N LYS A 323 24.51 21.12 7.88
CA LYS A 323 24.75 22.55 8.11
C LYS A 323 25.52 23.18 6.94
N GLU A 324 26.53 22.49 6.40
CA GLU A 324 27.28 22.94 5.21
C GLU A 324 26.33 23.06 4.01
N PHE A 325 25.48 22.06 3.74
CA PHE A 325 24.48 22.11 2.67
C PHE A 325 23.49 23.27 2.82
N ARG A 326 23.11 23.59 4.04
CA ARG A 326 22.25 24.73 4.34
C ARG A 326 22.96 26.06 4.04
N MET A 327 24.22 26.22 4.43
CA MET A 327 25.02 27.41 4.14
C MET A 327 25.23 27.61 2.63
N GLU A 328 25.29 26.52 1.87
CA GLU A 328 25.40 26.53 0.39
C GLU A 328 24.06 26.73 -0.31
N ASN A 329 22.96 26.90 0.41
CA ASN A 329 21.59 27.00 -0.11
C ASN A 329 21.17 25.77 -0.96
N LEU A 330 21.64 24.58 -0.62
CA LEU A 330 21.23 23.34 -1.25
C LEU A 330 19.96 22.79 -0.59
N ILE A 331 19.87 22.95 0.71
CA ILE A 331 18.75 22.52 1.56
C ILE A 331 18.37 23.62 2.54
N ASP A 332 17.16 23.50 3.12
CA ASP A 332 16.75 24.22 4.31
C ASP A 332 16.19 23.21 5.32
N ILE A 333 16.18 23.60 6.59
CA ILE A 333 15.65 22.79 7.70
C ILE A 333 14.46 23.53 8.24
N ALA A 334 13.27 22.94 8.09
CA ALA A 334 12.03 23.52 8.57
C ALA A 334 11.90 23.40 10.10
N GLU A 335 10.95 24.13 10.71
CA GLU A 335 10.72 24.15 12.17
C GLU A 335 10.37 22.75 12.73
N ASP A 336 9.69 21.91 11.96
CA ASP A 336 9.37 20.52 12.30
C ASP A 336 10.56 19.56 12.13
N GLY A 337 11.74 20.09 11.75
CA GLY A 337 12.95 19.30 11.52
C GLY A 337 13.05 18.64 10.15
N SER A 338 12.03 18.75 9.27
CA SER A 338 12.10 18.21 7.91
C SER A 338 13.17 18.92 7.07
N ILE A 339 13.83 18.18 6.20
CA ILE A 339 14.84 18.70 5.28
C ILE A 339 14.16 19.04 3.95
N ARG A 340 14.12 20.32 3.60
CA ARG A 340 13.57 20.82 2.35
C ARG A 340 14.69 21.03 1.34
N VAL A 341 14.57 20.46 0.15
CA VAL A 341 15.56 20.65 -0.92
C VAL A 341 15.29 21.95 -1.67
N LEU A 342 16.30 22.83 -1.69
CA LEU A 342 16.25 24.11 -2.38
C LEU A 342 16.82 24.04 -3.80
N ASN A 343 17.86 23.23 -4.01
CA ASN A 343 18.50 23.05 -5.31
C ASN A 343 18.79 21.56 -5.57
N GLU A 344 17.77 20.87 -6.05
CA GLU A 344 17.82 19.43 -6.33
C GLU A 344 18.87 19.10 -7.39
N LYS A 345 18.94 19.88 -8.49
CA LYS A 345 19.91 19.63 -9.58
C LYS A 345 21.36 19.64 -9.07
N LYS A 346 21.69 20.61 -8.22
CA LYS A 346 23.04 20.70 -7.65
C LYS A 346 23.31 19.59 -6.64
N LEU A 347 22.30 19.20 -5.85
CA LEU A 347 22.41 18.10 -4.90
C LEU A 347 22.60 16.75 -5.62
N ARG A 348 21.85 16.51 -6.70
CA ARG A 348 22.04 15.32 -7.57
C ARG A 348 23.43 15.29 -8.21
N HIS A 349 23.98 16.44 -8.58
CA HIS A 349 25.33 16.52 -9.15
C HIS A 349 26.44 16.17 -8.15
N LEU A 350 26.19 16.31 -6.85
CA LEU A 350 27.14 15.90 -5.81
C LEU A 350 27.21 14.36 -5.63
N GLN A 351 26.28 13.62 -6.21
CA GLN A 351 26.28 12.14 -6.15
C GLN A 351 27.34 11.55 -7.09
N TYR A 352 27.69 12.25 -8.17
CA TYR A 352 28.67 11.84 -9.17
C TYR A 352 29.98 12.61 -8.94
#